data_d36d92438601771bae5f1aeef0e7b9c7
#
_entry.id   d36d92438601771bae5f1aeef0e7b9c7
#
_cell.length_a   1.000
_cell.length_b   1.000
_cell.length_c   1.000
_cell.angle_alpha   90.00
_cell.angle_beta   90.00
_cell.angle_gamma   90.00
#
_symmetry.space_group_name_H-M   'P 1'
#
loop_
_entity.id
_entity.type
_entity.pdbx_description
1 polymer ?
#
loop_
_entity_poly.entity_id
_entity_poly.type
_entity_poly.pdbx_seq_one_letter_code
_entity_poly.pdbx_strand_id
1 'polypeptide(L)'
;MKKWSFGIDNDILIKLVLEGKKRATTSNYDPNETPVIGEQSIIVFDNGKDACIVETLDYKILKFKDIDSSLSDLEGEGDYNTWKENHIKFFKQFDDNFNDETTVVFETFKLIKDLTKNTNN
;
A
#
# COMPACT_ATOMS: atom_id res chain seq x y z
N MET A 1 13.94 6.53 -10.33
CA MET A 1 13.21 5.81 -9.25
C MET A 1 11.72 5.83 -9.57
N LYS A 2 11.07 4.69 -9.48
CA LYS A 2 9.63 4.54 -9.76
C LYS A 2 8.82 5.41 -8.80
N LYS A 3 7.75 6.04 -9.31
CA LYS A 3 6.81 6.82 -8.50
C LYS A 3 5.43 6.21 -8.58
N TRP A 4 4.70 6.24 -7.46
CA TRP A 4 3.35 5.69 -7.38
C TRP A 4 2.56 6.38 -6.27
N SER A 5 1.25 6.13 -6.27
CA SER A 5 0.34 6.65 -5.26
C SER A 5 -0.66 5.57 -4.86
N PHE A 6 -1.23 5.71 -3.68
CA PHE A 6 -2.36 4.87 -3.28
C PHE A 6 -3.59 5.26 -4.11
N GLY A 7 -4.45 4.31 -4.39
CA GLY A 7 -5.58 4.57 -5.30
C GLY A 7 -6.69 5.40 -4.68
N ILE A 8 -6.94 5.26 -3.37
CA ILE A 8 -8.00 5.98 -2.67
C ILE A 8 -7.42 6.56 -1.38
N ASP A 9 -7.93 7.73 -0.97
CA ASP A 9 -7.47 8.40 0.26
C ASP A 9 -5.95 8.53 0.32
N ASN A 10 -5.33 8.77 -0.81
CA ASN A 10 -3.89 8.73 -0.97
C ASN A 10 -3.14 9.58 0.06
N ASP A 11 -3.52 10.85 0.21
CA ASP A 11 -2.80 11.76 1.12
C ASP A 11 -2.97 11.34 2.58
N ILE A 12 -4.13 10.77 2.94
CA ILE A 12 -4.38 10.22 4.28
C ILE A 12 -3.50 9.00 4.52
N LEU A 13 -3.41 8.10 3.55
CA LEU A 13 -2.59 6.89 3.66
C LEU A 13 -1.10 7.23 3.72
N ILE A 14 -0.66 8.24 2.97
CA ILE A 14 0.72 8.73 3.04
C ILE A 14 1.05 9.21 4.46
N LYS A 15 0.12 9.91 5.10
CA LYS A 15 0.32 10.36 6.47
C LYS A 15 0.58 9.17 7.39
N LEU A 16 -0.16 8.07 7.22
CA LEU A 16 0.04 6.85 8.00
C LEU A 16 1.43 6.24 7.73
N VAL A 17 1.90 6.29 6.49
CA VAL A 17 3.27 5.84 6.17
C VAL A 17 4.30 6.70 6.89
N LEU A 18 4.16 8.02 6.83
CA LEU A 18 5.08 8.95 7.45
C LEU A 18 5.11 8.82 8.97
N GLU A 19 3.99 8.40 9.58
CA GLU A 19 3.88 8.15 11.02
C GLU A 19 4.36 6.76 11.43
N GLY A 20 4.74 5.92 10.47
CA GLY A 20 5.17 4.56 10.75
C GLY A 20 4.06 3.57 11.03
N LYS A 21 2.80 3.98 10.84
CA LYS A 21 1.62 3.14 11.09
C LYS A 21 1.28 2.23 9.92
N LYS A 22 1.51 2.70 8.68
CA LYS A 22 1.27 1.91 7.48
C LYS A 22 2.59 1.38 6.93
N ARG A 23 2.74 0.06 6.96
CA ARG A 23 3.97 -0.64 6.54
C ARG A 23 3.68 -1.73 5.52
N ALA A 24 2.49 -1.75 4.97
CA ALA A 24 2.08 -2.73 3.97
C ALA A 24 0.99 -2.16 3.08
N THR A 25 0.82 -2.77 1.92
CA THR A 25 -0.25 -2.42 0.98
C THR A 25 -0.69 -3.65 0.22
N THR A 26 -1.99 -3.69 -0.13
CA THR A 26 -2.58 -4.77 -0.92
C THR A 26 -2.95 -4.22 -2.29
N SER A 27 -2.53 -4.91 -3.34
CA SER A 27 -2.83 -4.53 -4.72
C SER A 27 -3.26 -5.73 -5.55
N ASN A 28 -3.84 -5.48 -6.71
CA ASN A 28 -4.19 -6.54 -7.65
C ASN A 28 -2.93 -7.28 -8.12
N TYR A 29 -3.06 -8.58 -8.28
CA TYR A 29 -1.97 -9.39 -8.81
C TYR A 29 -1.86 -9.19 -10.32
N ASP A 30 -0.67 -8.83 -10.76
CA ASP A 30 -0.28 -8.81 -12.18
C ASP A 30 1.05 -9.55 -12.30
N PRO A 31 1.09 -10.70 -13.02
CA PRO A 31 2.34 -11.47 -13.14
C PRO A 31 3.47 -10.71 -13.82
N ASN A 32 3.15 -9.63 -14.54
CA ASN A 32 4.16 -8.80 -15.21
C ASN A 32 4.67 -7.65 -14.34
N GLU A 33 4.06 -7.42 -13.18
CA GLU A 33 4.38 -6.28 -12.30
C GLU A 33 4.47 -6.69 -10.84
N THR A 34 5.13 -7.81 -10.55
CA THR A 34 5.35 -8.21 -9.16
C THR A 34 6.36 -7.28 -8.47
N PRO A 35 6.20 -7.05 -7.16
CA PRO A 35 7.20 -6.26 -6.42
C PRO A 35 8.60 -6.85 -6.52
N VAL A 36 9.60 -6.00 -6.39
CA VAL A 36 11.02 -6.42 -6.37
C VAL A 36 11.57 -6.13 -4.99
N ILE A 37 11.96 -7.17 -4.26
CA ILE A 37 12.52 -7.03 -2.92
C ILE A 37 13.78 -6.18 -2.98
N GLY A 38 13.89 -5.19 -2.10
CA GLY A 38 15.00 -4.24 -2.06
C GLY A 38 14.84 -3.03 -2.97
N GLU A 39 13.83 -3.01 -3.84
CA GLU A 39 13.57 -1.86 -4.70
C GLU A 39 13.06 -0.68 -3.89
N GLN A 40 13.63 0.49 -4.13
CA GLN A 40 13.15 1.74 -3.54
C GLN A 40 12.26 2.46 -4.54
N SER A 41 11.24 3.12 -4.02
CA SER A 41 10.29 3.88 -4.83
C SER A 41 9.80 5.11 -4.06
N ILE A 42 9.24 6.06 -4.81
CA ILE A 42 8.70 7.30 -4.25
C ILE A 42 7.19 7.23 -4.25
N ILE A 43 6.57 7.51 -3.09
CA ILE A 43 5.13 7.69 -3.01
C ILE A 43 4.87 9.19 -3.20
N VAL A 44 3.90 9.52 -4.08
CA VAL A 44 3.58 10.92 -4.40
C VAL A 44 2.19 11.31 -3.89
N PHE A 45 2.06 12.57 -3.47
CA PHE A 45 0.76 13.14 -3.09
C PHE A 45 -0.13 13.32 -4.33
N ASP A 46 -1.42 13.57 -4.09
CA ASP A 46 -2.38 13.83 -5.17
C ASP A 46 -1.97 15.04 -6.05
N ASN A 47 -1.25 16.00 -5.48
CA ASN A 47 -0.75 17.14 -6.24
C ASN A 47 0.54 16.84 -7.03
N GLY A 48 1.02 15.61 -6.98
CA GLY A 48 2.22 15.18 -7.71
C GLY A 48 3.53 15.42 -6.99
N LYS A 49 3.52 16.03 -5.80
CA LYS A 49 4.75 16.26 -5.03
C LYS A 49 5.23 14.95 -4.39
N ASP A 50 6.53 14.77 -4.34
CA ASP A 50 7.16 13.62 -3.71
C ASP A 50 6.95 13.65 -2.19
N ALA A 51 6.42 12.58 -1.63
CA ALA A 51 6.12 12.49 -0.20
C ALA A 51 7.20 11.76 0.58
N CYS A 52 7.62 10.60 0.11
CA CYS A 52 8.57 9.76 0.82
C CYS A 52 9.18 8.71 -0.09
N ILE A 53 10.29 8.15 0.37
CA ILE A 53 10.94 6.99 -0.25
C ILE A 53 10.66 5.78 0.64
N VAL A 54 10.19 4.70 0.04
CA VAL A 54 9.99 3.41 0.73
C VAL A 54 10.79 2.32 0.02
N GLU A 55 11.12 1.26 0.76
CA GLU A 55 11.81 0.10 0.21
C GLU A 55 10.96 -1.15 0.41
N THR A 56 10.77 -1.93 -0.63
CA THR A 56 10.06 -3.21 -0.56
C THR A 56 10.87 -4.21 0.24
N LEU A 57 10.28 -4.74 1.32
CA LEU A 57 10.92 -5.73 2.18
C LEU A 57 10.59 -7.16 1.75
N ASP A 58 9.32 -7.41 1.45
CA ASP A 58 8.83 -8.73 1.10
C ASP A 58 7.45 -8.60 0.45
N TYR A 59 6.96 -9.67 -0.17
CA TYR A 59 5.59 -9.71 -0.66
C TYR A 59 5.06 -11.13 -0.67
N LYS A 60 3.74 -11.24 -0.67
CA LYS A 60 3.03 -12.51 -0.77
C LYS A 60 1.98 -12.41 -1.86
N ILE A 61 1.87 -13.45 -2.67
CA ILE A 61 0.78 -13.61 -3.63
C ILE A 61 -0.21 -14.57 -3.00
N LEU A 62 -1.43 -14.11 -2.74
CA LEU A 62 -2.41 -14.91 -2.02
C LEU A 62 -3.82 -14.49 -2.42
N LYS A 63 -4.81 -15.27 -1.97
CA LYS A 63 -6.21 -14.88 -2.16
C LYS A 63 -6.59 -13.81 -1.15
N PHE A 64 -7.48 -12.91 -1.53
CA PHE A 64 -7.90 -11.82 -0.65
C PHE A 64 -8.38 -12.35 0.72
N LYS A 65 -9.13 -13.44 0.73
CA LYS A 65 -9.63 -14.05 1.97
C LYS A 65 -8.53 -14.52 2.92
N ASP A 66 -7.32 -14.75 2.42
CA ASP A 66 -6.20 -15.26 3.21
C ASP A 66 -5.42 -14.16 3.93
N ILE A 67 -5.76 -12.89 3.69
CA ILE A 67 -5.21 -11.78 4.47
C ILE A 67 -5.96 -11.73 5.80
N ASP A 68 -5.28 -12.10 6.87
CA ASP A 68 -5.84 -12.08 8.22
C ASP A 68 -5.55 -10.75 8.94
N SER A 69 -6.00 -10.66 10.20
CA SER A 69 -5.81 -9.44 10.99
C SER A 69 -4.34 -9.14 11.28
N SER A 70 -3.49 -10.16 11.38
CA SER A 70 -2.06 -9.93 11.63
C SER A 70 -1.40 -9.25 10.44
N LEU A 71 -1.82 -9.56 9.21
CA LEU A 71 -1.33 -8.91 8.01
C LEU A 71 -1.98 -7.53 7.82
N SER A 72 -3.31 -7.44 7.96
CA SER A 72 -4.01 -6.17 7.74
C SER A 72 -3.61 -5.09 8.74
N ASP A 73 -3.22 -5.46 9.95
CA ASP A 73 -2.74 -4.51 10.95
C ASP A 73 -1.49 -3.76 10.46
N LEU A 74 -0.68 -4.38 9.62
CA LEU A 74 0.49 -3.72 9.04
C LEU A 74 0.13 -2.58 8.09
N GLU A 75 -1.10 -2.56 7.58
CA GLU A 75 -1.55 -1.46 6.73
C GLU A 75 -2.00 -0.22 7.53
N GLY A 76 -2.25 -0.38 8.83
CA GLY A 76 -2.55 0.74 9.72
C GLY A 76 -3.85 1.46 9.45
N GLU A 77 -4.82 0.81 8.82
CA GLU A 77 -6.06 1.43 8.32
C GLU A 77 -7.29 1.07 9.17
N GLY A 78 -7.10 0.84 10.46
CA GLY A 78 -8.19 0.48 11.36
C GLY A 78 -8.25 -1.02 11.62
N ASP A 79 -9.38 -1.48 12.18
CA ASP A 79 -9.54 -2.90 12.46
C ASP A 79 -9.73 -3.73 11.18
N TYR A 80 -9.69 -5.05 11.33
CA TYR A 80 -9.77 -5.96 10.20
C TYR A 80 -11.05 -5.76 9.37
N ASN A 81 -12.20 -5.59 10.02
CA ASN A 81 -13.46 -5.44 9.30
C ASN A 81 -13.50 -4.15 8.49
N THR A 82 -13.04 -3.04 9.09
CA THR A 82 -12.94 -1.75 8.40
C THR A 82 -11.97 -1.84 7.22
N TRP A 83 -10.80 -2.43 7.44
CA TRP A 83 -9.83 -2.66 6.37
C TRP A 83 -10.44 -3.47 5.23
N LYS A 84 -11.11 -4.57 5.56
CA LYS A 84 -11.69 -5.48 4.58
C LYS A 84 -12.78 -4.79 3.75
N GLU A 85 -13.70 -4.09 4.40
CA GLU A 85 -14.80 -3.40 3.71
C GLU A 85 -14.27 -2.32 2.76
N ASN A 86 -13.29 -1.54 3.20
CA ASN A 86 -12.71 -0.48 2.40
C ASN A 86 -12.00 -1.04 1.17
N HIS A 87 -11.29 -2.15 1.33
CA HIS A 87 -10.58 -2.78 0.22
C HIS A 87 -11.55 -3.42 -0.79
N ILE A 88 -12.62 -4.04 -0.32
CA ILE A 88 -13.65 -4.59 -1.20
C ILE A 88 -14.28 -3.48 -2.05
N LYS A 89 -14.65 -2.37 -1.44
CA LYS A 89 -15.21 -1.22 -2.15
C LYS A 89 -14.24 -0.67 -3.19
N PHE A 90 -12.98 -0.54 -2.81
CA PHE A 90 -11.95 -0.03 -3.70
C PHE A 90 -11.77 -0.94 -4.92
N PHE A 91 -11.52 -2.22 -4.70
CA PHE A 91 -11.26 -3.15 -5.80
C PHE A 91 -12.47 -3.32 -6.73
N LYS A 92 -13.70 -3.30 -6.19
CA LYS A 92 -14.90 -3.43 -7.01
C LYS A 92 -15.14 -2.25 -7.94
N GLN A 93 -14.50 -1.10 -7.70
CA GLN A 93 -14.58 0.04 -8.64
C GLN A 93 -13.87 -0.29 -9.96
N PHE A 94 -12.90 -1.19 -9.95
CA PHE A 94 -12.07 -1.52 -11.11
C PHE A 94 -12.31 -2.94 -11.62
N ASP A 95 -12.92 -3.81 -10.82
CA ASP A 95 -13.16 -5.21 -11.17
C ASP A 95 -14.49 -5.67 -10.55
N ASP A 96 -15.53 -5.73 -11.38
CA ASP A 96 -16.87 -6.17 -10.94
C ASP A 96 -16.87 -7.62 -10.44
N ASN A 97 -15.86 -8.40 -10.85
CA ASN A 97 -15.75 -9.81 -10.46
C ASN A 97 -14.91 -10.01 -9.20
N PHE A 98 -14.42 -8.93 -8.59
CA PHE A 98 -13.63 -9.05 -7.37
C PHE A 98 -14.43 -9.73 -6.25
N ASN A 99 -13.81 -10.73 -5.62
CA ASN A 99 -14.40 -11.46 -4.49
C ASN A 99 -13.30 -11.99 -3.58
N ASP A 100 -13.68 -12.74 -2.55
CA ASP A 100 -12.75 -13.30 -1.58
C ASP A 100 -11.70 -14.24 -2.18
N GLU A 101 -12.00 -14.85 -3.33
CA GLU A 101 -11.08 -15.78 -4.02
C GLU A 101 -10.12 -15.06 -4.98
N THR A 102 -10.28 -13.76 -5.17
CA THR A 102 -9.42 -12.99 -6.08
C THR A 102 -7.98 -12.98 -5.57
N THR A 103 -7.05 -13.24 -6.47
CA THR A 103 -5.62 -13.19 -6.16
C THR A 103 -5.15 -11.75 -6.04
N VAL A 104 -4.44 -11.46 -4.96
CA VAL A 104 -3.88 -10.14 -4.67
C VAL A 104 -2.41 -10.27 -4.29
N VAL A 105 -1.72 -9.14 -4.25
CA VAL A 105 -0.35 -9.05 -3.75
C VAL A 105 -0.38 -8.25 -2.46
N PHE A 106 0.16 -8.82 -1.40
CA PHE A 106 0.37 -8.15 -0.12
C PHE A 106 1.85 -7.84 0.01
N GLU A 107 2.20 -6.56 0.00
CA GLU A 107 3.59 -6.10 0.01
C GLU A 107 3.89 -5.38 1.32
N THR A 108 5.01 -5.74 1.96
CA THR A 108 5.53 -5.00 3.12
C THR A 108 6.68 -4.11 2.68
N PHE A 109 6.76 -2.94 3.29
CA PHE A 109 7.81 -1.97 2.98
C PHE A 109 8.23 -1.22 4.25
N LYS A 110 9.34 -0.50 4.16
CA LYS A 110 9.80 0.38 5.22
C LYS A 110 10.01 1.79 4.68
N LEU A 111 9.78 2.77 5.54
CA LEU A 111 10.08 4.18 5.23
C LEU A 111 11.58 4.38 5.26
N ILE A 112 12.14 4.87 4.15
CA ILE A 112 13.57 5.19 4.02
C ILE A 112 13.79 6.66 4.31
N LYS A 113 12.95 7.54 3.73
CA LYS A 113 13.13 8.98 3.87
C LYS A 113 11.80 9.71 3.74
N ASP A 114 11.55 10.63 4.66
CA ASP A 114 10.44 11.58 4.59
C ASP A 114 10.90 12.77 3.76
N LEU A 115 10.29 12.97 2.58
CA LEU A 115 10.65 14.04 1.66
C LEU A 115 9.85 15.33 1.91
N THR A 116 8.94 15.29 2.89
CA THR A 116 8.14 16.48 3.24
C THR A 116 8.86 17.41 4.20
N LYS A 117 9.88 16.93 4.88
CA LYS A 117 10.61 17.74 5.86
C LYS A 117 11.56 18.68 5.17
N ASN A 118 11.46 19.96 5.53
CA ASN A 118 12.39 20.97 5.07
C ASN A 118 13.66 20.89 5.90
N THR A 119 14.79 20.58 5.25
CA THR A 119 16.09 20.43 5.90
C THR A 119 16.98 21.63 5.73
N ASN A 120 16.48 22.73 5.19
CA ASN A 120 17.26 23.94 4.85
C ASN A 120 17.23 24.99 5.98
N ASN A 121 17.25 24.56 7.18
CA ASN A 121 17.22 25.50 8.31
C ASN A 121 18.57 25.59 8.98
#